data_7c4f152fa8f766028f5356ad2d6df823
#
_entry.id   7c4f152fa8f766028f5356ad2d6df823
#
_cell.length_a   1.000
_cell.length_b   1.000
_cell.length_c   1.000
_cell.angle_alpha   90.00
_cell.angle_beta   90.00
_cell.angle_gamma   90.00
#
_symmetry.space_group_name_H-M   'P 1'
#
loop_
_entity.id
_entity.type
_entity.pdbx_description
1 polymer ?
#
loop_
_entity_poly.entity_id
_entity_poly.type
_entity_poly.pdbx_seq_one_letter_code
_entity_poly.pdbx_strand_id
1 'polypeptide(L)'
;MKITLLVVGRTVDNNIIAGIKDYTQRVGHFVQFDMEVIPELKNAKKLSEAQQKEMEGELILKAIAPGDRVVLLDEGGKEFRSTEFAAWIEHKQNISTKRLLFIVGGPYGFSQKVYETAHEKLSLSKMTFSHQMIRLLFIEQLYRAYTIINHLPYHHE
;
A
#
# COMPACT_ATOMS: atom_id res chain seq x y z
N MET A 1 3.87 -4.05 15.73
CA MET A 1 3.02 -3.87 14.51
C MET A 1 3.81 -4.31 13.30
N LYS A 2 3.17 -5.02 12.41
CA LYS A 2 3.71 -5.36 11.10
C LYS A 2 3.03 -4.50 10.04
N ILE A 3 3.75 -4.06 9.03
CA ILE A 3 3.19 -3.34 7.88
C ILE A 3 3.39 -4.19 6.61
N THR A 4 2.32 -4.38 5.86
CA THR A 4 2.37 -5.09 4.58
C THR A 4 1.81 -4.19 3.48
N LEU A 5 2.48 -4.13 2.33
CA LEU A 5 1.96 -3.56 1.10
C LEU A 5 1.53 -4.72 0.19
N LEU A 6 0.23 -4.85 -0.04
CA LEU A 6 -0.34 -5.88 -0.91
C LEU A 6 -0.57 -5.28 -2.29
N VAL A 7 -0.06 -5.92 -3.32
CA VAL A 7 -0.16 -5.45 -4.71
C VAL A 7 -0.65 -6.56 -5.63
N VAL A 8 -1.28 -6.19 -6.74
CA VAL A 8 -1.75 -7.12 -7.77
C VAL A 8 -0.74 -7.11 -8.93
N GLY A 9 -0.19 -8.28 -9.23
CA GLY A 9 0.83 -8.44 -10.25
C GLY A 9 2.23 -8.04 -9.78
N ARG A 10 3.23 -8.67 -10.36
CA ARG A 10 4.62 -8.39 -10.01
C ARG A 10 5.08 -7.03 -10.54
N THR A 11 6.09 -6.47 -9.90
CA THR A 11 6.79 -5.29 -10.41
C THR A 11 7.72 -5.74 -11.55
N VAL A 12 7.66 -5.05 -12.70
CA VAL A 12 8.40 -5.48 -13.92
C VAL A 12 9.51 -4.52 -14.34
N ASP A 13 9.42 -3.24 -14.00
CA ASP A 13 10.48 -2.28 -14.35
C ASP A 13 11.68 -2.45 -13.42
N ASN A 14 12.86 -2.64 -14.00
CA ASN A 14 14.08 -2.91 -13.22
C ASN A 14 14.50 -1.74 -12.32
N ASN A 15 14.25 -0.51 -12.73
CA ASN A 15 14.57 0.66 -11.91
C ASN A 15 13.62 0.77 -10.70
N ILE A 16 12.35 0.45 -10.90
CA ILE A 16 11.36 0.41 -9.81
C ILE A 16 11.69 -0.73 -8.86
N ILE A 17 12.01 -1.92 -9.36
CA ILE A 17 12.40 -3.08 -8.53
C ILE A 17 13.60 -2.72 -7.65
N ALA A 18 14.63 -2.08 -8.22
CA ALA A 18 15.81 -1.68 -7.46
C ALA A 18 15.48 -0.65 -6.38
N GLY A 19 14.63 0.32 -6.70
CA GLY A 19 14.17 1.33 -5.74
C GLY A 19 13.33 0.72 -4.61
N ILE A 20 12.42 -0.20 -4.93
CA ILE A 20 11.62 -0.93 -3.94
C ILE A 20 12.53 -1.71 -2.99
N LYS A 21 13.51 -2.40 -3.53
CA LYS A 21 14.47 -3.16 -2.71
C LYS A 21 15.23 -2.25 -1.75
N ASP A 22 15.74 -1.12 -2.24
CA ASP A 22 16.48 -0.16 -1.43
C ASP A 22 15.62 0.38 -0.28
N TYR A 23 14.44 0.91 -0.59
CA TYR A 23 13.58 1.50 0.44
C TYR A 23 12.95 0.46 1.37
N THR A 24 12.67 -0.74 0.90
CA THR A 24 12.23 -1.84 1.77
C THR A 24 13.29 -2.17 2.82
N GLN A 25 14.55 -2.20 2.46
CA GLN A 25 15.64 -2.41 3.41
C GLN A 25 15.73 -1.27 4.43
N ARG A 26 15.57 -0.03 3.99
CA ARG A 26 15.59 1.14 4.88
C ARG A 26 14.44 1.10 5.88
N VAL A 27 13.23 0.82 5.42
CA VAL A 27 12.04 0.69 6.29
C VAL A 27 12.22 -0.43 7.31
N GLY A 28 12.85 -1.52 6.91
CA GLY A 28 13.10 -2.69 7.75
C GLY A 28 13.92 -2.41 9.01
N HIS A 29 14.67 -1.31 9.06
CA HIS A 29 15.38 -0.88 10.27
C HIS A 29 14.45 -0.34 11.35
N PHE A 30 13.22 0.04 11.00
CA PHE A 30 12.28 0.69 11.93
C PHE A 30 11.08 -0.19 12.28
N VAL A 31 10.63 -1.02 11.33
CA VAL A 31 9.41 -1.81 11.47
C VAL A 31 9.51 -3.07 10.61
N GLN A 32 8.82 -4.12 11.03
CA GLN A 32 8.68 -5.31 10.19
C GLN A 32 7.79 -4.96 9.00
N PHE A 33 8.38 -4.95 7.81
CA PHE A 33 7.70 -4.58 6.57
C PHE A 33 7.93 -5.62 5.48
N ASP A 34 6.88 -5.98 4.75
CA ASP A 34 6.98 -6.79 3.55
C ASP A 34 6.03 -6.29 2.46
N MET A 35 6.31 -6.69 1.23
CA MET A 35 5.41 -6.51 0.09
C MET A 35 4.93 -7.88 -0.37
N GLU A 36 3.61 -8.09 -0.35
CA GLU A 36 2.98 -9.29 -0.84
C GLU A 36 2.41 -9.05 -2.23
N VAL A 37 2.60 -10.02 -3.13
CA VAL A 37 2.15 -9.93 -4.52
C VAL A 37 1.06 -10.96 -4.76
N ILE A 38 -0.13 -10.49 -5.17
CA ILE A 38 -1.19 -11.35 -5.71
C ILE A 38 -0.84 -11.59 -7.19
N PRO A 39 -0.70 -12.85 -7.63
CA PRO A 39 -0.42 -13.14 -9.03
C PRO A 39 -1.50 -12.56 -9.96
N GLU A 40 -1.09 -12.12 -11.14
CA GLU A 40 -2.03 -11.67 -12.17
C GLU A 40 -3.01 -12.79 -12.55
N LEU A 41 -4.24 -12.40 -12.88
CA LEU A 41 -5.25 -13.35 -13.33
C LEU A 41 -4.85 -13.99 -14.66
N LYS A 42 -5.03 -15.31 -14.76
CA LYS A 42 -4.88 -16.04 -16.02
C LYS A 42 -6.01 -15.62 -16.98
N ASN A 43 -5.66 -15.43 -18.25
CA ASN A 43 -6.63 -15.06 -19.30
C ASN A 43 -7.36 -13.73 -19.04
N ALA A 44 -6.71 -12.77 -18.38
CA ALA A 44 -7.32 -11.46 -18.08
C ALA A 44 -7.85 -10.74 -19.33
N LYS A 45 -7.23 -10.96 -20.49
CA LYS A 45 -7.66 -10.36 -21.76
C LYS A 45 -9.05 -10.81 -22.21
N LYS A 46 -9.56 -11.94 -21.72
CA LYS A 46 -10.89 -12.49 -22.02
C LYS A 46 -11.95 -11.99 -21.05
N LEU A 47 -11.57 -11.27 -20.00
CA LEU A 47 -12.47 -10.79 -18.97
C LEU A 47 -12.88 -9.34 -19.28
N SER A 48 -14.11 -8.99 -18.93
CA SER A 48 -14.52 -7.59 -18.89
C SER A 48 -13.80 -6.89 -17.72
N GLU A 49 -13.76 -5.57 -17.74
CA GLU A 49 -13.20 -4.79 -16.64
C GLU A 49 -13.89 -5.11 -15.31
N ALA A 50 -15.22 -5.23 -15.34
CA ALA A 50 -16.01 -5.59 -14.15
C ALA A 50 -15.66 -6.99 -13.64
N GLN A 51 -15.52 -7.98 -14.52
CA GLN A 51 -15.14 -9.34 -14.13
C GLN A 51 -13.74 -9.39 -13.55
N GLN A 52 -12.77 -8.70 -14.18
CA GLN A 52 -11.40 -8.64 -13.67
C GLN A 52 -11.35 -8.01 -12.28
N LYS A 53 -12.05 -6.90 -12.09
CA LYS A 53 -12.12 -6.20 -10.81
C LYS A 53 -12.70 -7.09 -9.70
N GLU A 54 -13.77 -7.83 -9.99
CA GLU A 54 -14.38 -8.76 -9.02
C GLU A 54 -13.46 -9.93 -8.67
N MET A 55 -12.81 -10.52 -9.67
CA MET A 55 -11.90 -11.65 -9.45
C MET A 55 -10.65 -11.23 -8.67
N GLU A 56 -10.07 -10.09 -9.00
CA GLU A 56 -8.96 -9.51 -8.21
C GLU A 56 -9.42 -9.21 -6.79
N GLY A 57 -10.62 -8.68 -6.63
CA GLY A 57 -11.22 -8.39 -5.33
C GLY A 57 -11.34 -9.63 -4.45
N GLU A 58 -11.73 -10.76 -4.99
CA GLU A 58 -11.80 -12.03 -4.24
C GLU A 58 -10.42 -12.45 -3.72
N LEU A 59 -9.38 -12.30 -4.55
CA LEU A 59 -8.01 -12.61 -4.16
C LEU A 59 -7.51 -11.68 -3.07
N ILE A 60 -7.82 -10.39 -3.17
CA ILE A 60 -7.50 -9.39 -2.15
C ILE A 60 -8.15 -9.77 -0.82
N LEU A 61 -9.46 -10.09 -0.84
CA LEU A 61 -10.19 -10.46 0.38
C LEU A 61 -9.61 -11.69 1.07
N LYS A 62 -9.13 -12.67 0.30
CA LYS A 62 -8.47 -13.86 0.86
C LYS A 62 -7.14 -13.54 1.54
N ALA A 63 -6.48 -12.47 1.15
CA ALA A 63 -5.19 -12.06 1.73
C ALA A 63 -5.36 -11.28 3.05
N ILE A 64 -6.57 -10.83 3.36
CA ILE A 64 -6.87 -10.11 4.60
C ILE A 64 -7.04 -11.13 5.74
N ALA A 65 -6.30 -10.94 6.82
CA ALA A 65 -6.38 -11.78 8.01
C ALA A 65 -7.20 -11.11 9.10
N PRO A 66 -7.76 -11.91 10.04
CA PRO A 66 -8.42 -11.34 11.23
C PRO A 66 -7.47 -10.44 12.02
N GLY A 67 -7.95 -9.26 12.40
CA GLY A 67 -7.15 -8.26 13.12
C GLY A 67 -6.37 -7.30 12.24
N ASP A 68 -6.40 -7.47 10.92
CA ASP A 68 -5.78 -6.51 10.00
C ASP A 68 -6.51 -5.17 10.02
N ARG A 69 -5.75 -4.10 9.99
CA ARG A 69 -6.25 -2.76 9.69
C ARG A 69 -6.02 -2.49 8.22
N VAL A 70 -7.07 -2.50 7.42
CA VAL A 70 -7.00 -2.42 5.95
C VAL A 70 -7.11 -0.97 5.49
N VAL A 71 -6.11 -0.52 4.74
CA VAL A 71 -6.05 0.83 4.17
C VAL A 71 -5.86 0.72 2.66
N LEU A 72 -6.82 1.20 1.90
CA LEU A 72 -6.71 1.20 0.43
C LEU A 72 -5.96 2.44 -0.04
N LEU A 73 -5.01 2.25 -0.94
CA LEU A 73 -4.42 3.37 -1.69
C LEU A 73 -5.37 3.72 -2.83
N ASP A 74 -6.05 4.84 -2.71
CA ASP A 74 -7.15 5.24 -3.60
C ASP A 74 -7.14 6.76 -3.75
N GLU A 75 -7.31 7.26 -4.99
CA GLU A 75 -7.32 8.70 -5.28
C GLU A 75 -8.40 9.46 -4.51
N GLY A 76 -9.51 8.79 -4.18
CA GLY A 76 -10.60 9.35 -3.37
C GLY A 76 -10.34 9.28 -1.86
N GLY A 77 -9.18 8.81 -1.44
CA GLY A 77 -8.84 8.67 -0.02
C GLY A 77 -8.43 9.98 0.62
N LYS A 78 -8.15 9.90 1.91
CA LYS A 78 -7.66 11.04 2.68
C LYS A 78 -6.22 11.37 2.26
N GLU A 79 -5.96 12.65 1.99
CA GLU A 79 -4.62 13.15 1.72
C GLU A 79 -3.96 13.60 3.03
N PHE A 80 -2.67 13.35 3.14
CA PHE A 80 -1.85 13.77 4.28
C PHE A 80 -0.62 14.54 3.81
N ARG A 81 -0.20 15.49 4.61
CA ARG A 81 1.19 15.95 4.55
C ARG A 81 2.10 14.85 5.11
N SER A 82 3.37 14.83 4.74
CA SER A 82 4.30 13.80 5.22
C SER A 82 4.37 13.74 6.76
N THR A 83 4.35 14.89 7.43
CA THR A 83 4.32 14.98 8.89
C THR A 83 3.04 14.43 9.50
N GLU A 84 1.90 14.67 8.86
CA GLU A 84 0.60 14.12 9.29
C GLU A 84 0.55 12.61 9.12
N PHE A 85 1.10 12.10 8.01
CA PHE A 85 1.19 10.66 7.76
C PHE A 85 2.08 9.98 8.81
N ALA A 86 3.21 10.60 9.16
CA ALA A 86 4.07 10.11 10.24
C ALA A 86 3.32 10.01 11.56
N ALA A 87 2.58 11.05 11.94
CA ALA A 87 1.77 11.03 13.16
C ALA A 87 0.67 9.96 13.13
N TRP A 88 0.05 9.75 11.97
CA TRP A 88 -0.95 8.71 11.78
C TRP A 88 -0.35 7.30 11.95
N ILE A 89 0.82 7.04 11.36
CA ILE A 89 1.56 5.77 11.54
C ILE A 89 1.89 5.54 13.02
N GLU A 90 2.44 6.55 13.69
CA GLU A 90 2.79 6.47 15.11
C GLU A 90 1.57 6.16 15.97
N HIS A 91 0.43 6.80 15.69
CA HIS A 91 -0.82 6.52 16.38
C HIS A 91 -1.24 5.05 16.20
N LYS A 92 -1.14 4.50 14.98
CA LYS A 92 -1.48 3.08 14.73
C LYS A 92 -0.58 2.14 15.54
N GLN A 93 0.69 2.47 15.71
CA GLN A 93 1.59 1.70 16.58
C GLN A 93 1.16 1.78 18.04
N ASN A 94 0.84 2.98 18.51
CA ASN A 94 0.52 3.23 19.92
C ASN A 94 -0.79 2.52 20.35
N ILE A 95 -1.73 2.33 19.45
CA ILE A 95 -2.97 1.57 19.74
C ILE A 95 -2.83 0.07 19.48
N SER A 96 -1.61 -0.43 19.35
CA SER A 96 -1.29 -1.85 19.20
C SER A 96 -1.92 -2.53 18.00
N THR A 97 -1.97 -1.85 16.86
CA THR A 97 -2.40 -2.46 15.59
C THR A 97 -1.53 -3.68 15.29
N LYS A 98 -2.15 -4.82 15.05
CA LYS A 98 -1.42 -6.07 14.80
C LYS A 98 -0.72 -6.04 13.46
N ARG A 99 -1.48 -5.83 12.37
CA ARG A 99 -0.95 -5.63 11.02
C ARG A 99 -1.67 -4.47 10.34
N LEU A 100 -0.91 -3.55 9.80
CA LEU A 100 -1.40 -2.45 8.97
C LEU A 100 -1.20 -2.87 7.52
N LEU A 101 -2.31 -3.17 6.83
CA LEU A 101 -2.31 -3.70 5.48
C LEU A 101 -2.71 -2.62 4.50
N PHE A 102 -1.74 -2.12 3.74
CA PHE A 102 -1.99 -1.20 2.63
C PHE A 102 -2.19 -1.99 1.35
N ILE A 103 -3.17 -1.63 0.54
CA ILE A 103 -3.49 -2.36 -0.68
C ILE A 103 -3.46 -1.41 -1.88
N VAL A 104 -2.71 -1.79 -2.91
CA VAL A 104 -2.73 -1.16 -4.23
C VAL A 104 -3.59 -2.03 -5.14
N GLY A 105 -4.63 -1.46 -5.71
CA GLY A 105 -5.53 -2.16 -6.64
C GLY A 105 -4.88 -2.39 -8.00
N GLY A 106 -5.54 -3.22 -8.81
CA GLY A 106 -5.18 -3.43 -10.20
C GLY A 106 -5.62 -2.25 -11.07
N PRO A 107 -5.53 -2.39 -12.41
CA PRO A 107 -5.74 -1.26 -13.34
C PRO A 107 -7.17 -0.68 -13.32
N TYR A 108 -8.15 -1.42 -12.85
CA TYR A 108 -9.55 -0.99 -12.80
C TYR A 108 -10.04 -0.64 -11.39
N GLY A 109 -9.12 -0.55 -10.42
CA GLY A 109 -9.43 -0.20 -9.04
C GLY A 109 -9.98 -1.37 -8.23
N PHE A 110 -10.75 -1.05 -7.19
CA PHE A 110 -11.26 -2.03 -6.22
C PHE A 110 -12.71 -2.39 -6.49
N SER A 111 -13.08 -3.64 -6.19
CA SER A 111 -14.48 -4.06 -6.17
C SER A 111 -15.22 -3.38 -5.00
N GLN A 112 -16.55 -3.33 -5.10
CA GLN A 112 -17.39 -2.79 -4.03
C GLN A 112 -17.16 -3.52 -2.70
N LYS A 113 -17.00 -4.83 -2.75
CA LYS A 113 -16.80 -5.66 -1.55
C LYS A 113 -15.47 -5.34 -0.85
N VAL A 114 -14.41 -5.05 -1.61
CA VAL A 114 -13.13 -4.59 -1.05
C VAL A 114 -13.31 -3.23 -0.38
N TYR A 115 -13.99 -2.29 -1.01
CA TYR A 115 -14.30 -0.99 -0.39
C TYR A 115 -15.07 -1.15 0.92
N GLU A 116 -16.06 -2.04 0.96
CA GLU A 116 -16.86 -2.28 2.17
C GLU A 116 -16.06 -2.92 3.30
N THR A 117 -15.05 -3.71 2.96
CA THR A 117 -14.20 -4.40 3.94
C THR A 117 -13.10 -3.49 4.49
N ALA A 118 -12.67 -2.50 3.72
CA ALA A 118 -11.59 -1.59 4.11
C ALA A 118 -11.99 -0.69 5.28
N HIS A 119 -11.04 -0.38 6.13
CA HIS A 119 -11.22 0.52 7.26
C HIS A 119 -10.98 1.97 6.88
N GLU A 120 -10.01 2.23 6.02
CA GLU A 120 -9.61 3.58 5.62
C GLU A 120 -9.15 3.59 4.16
N LYS A 121 -9.13 4.79 3.57
CA LYS A 121 -8.56 5.05 2.24
C LYS A 121 -7.55 6.17 2.36
N LEU A 122 -6.38 5.96 1.73
CA LEU A 122 -5.28 6.92 1.70
C LEU A 122 -5.01 7.33 0.26
N SER A 123 -4.95 8.63 0.00
CA SER A 123 -4.49 9.16 -1.28
C SER A 123 -3.11 9.77 -1.14
N LEU A 124 -2.15 9.32 -1.95
CA LEU A 124 -0.82 9.91 -1.99
C LEU A 124 -0.81 11.21 -2.79
N SER A 125 -1.76 11.38 -3.70
CA SER A 125 -1.87 12.57 -4.55
C SER A 125 -3.22 12.57 -5.26
N LYS A 126 -3.68 13.75 -5.64
CA LYS A 126 -4.82 13.89 -6.56
C LYS A 126 -4.45 13.50 -7.98
N MET A 127 -3.15 13.46 -8.28
CA MET A 127 -2.65 12.99 -9.59
C MET A 127 -2.57 11.47 -9.59
N THR A 128 -2.85 10.87 -10.74
CA THR A 128 -2.80 9.43 -10.92
C THR A 128 -1.37 8.96 -11.13
N PHE A 129 -0.95 7.94 -10.40
CA PHE A 129 0.31 7.23 -10.64
C PHE A 129 0.04 5.88 -11.29
N SER A 130 1.01 5.39 -12.07
CA SER A 130 0.95 4.01 -12.51
C SER A 130 0.94 3.07 -11.30
N HIS A 131 0.30 1.90 -11.43
CA HIS A 131 0.27 0.92 -10.36
C HIS A 131 1.64 0.27 -10.07
N GLN A 132 2.61 0.48 -10.95
CA GLN A 132 4.02 0.10 -10.72
C GLN A 132 4.74 1.16 -9.88
N MET A 133 4.65 2.42 -10.29
CA MET A 133 5.36 3.53 -9.64
C MET A 133 4.84 3.80 -8.23
N ILE A 134 3.53 3.68 -8.01
CA ILE A 134 2.95 3.98 -6.69
C ILE A 134 3.52 3.11 -5.58
N ARG A 135 3.96 1.90 -5.90
CA ARG A 135 4.59 0.99 -4.95
C ARG A 135 5.85 1.60 -4.35
N LEU A 136 6.71 2.12 -5.22
CA LEU A 136 7.95 2.77 -4.81
C LEU A 136 7.69 4.05 -4.04
N LEU A 137 6.79 4.90 -4.54
CA LEU A 137 6.45 6.16 -3.89
C LEU A 137 5.87 5.93 -2.50
N PHE A 138 5.01 4.92 -2.34
CA PHE A 138 4.45 4.57 -1.04
C PHE A 138 5.54 4.13 -0.06
N ILE A 139 6.44 3.24 -0.48
CA ILE A 139 7.50 2.74 0.40
C ILE A 139 8.45 3.88 0.81
N GLU A 140 8.76 4.79 -0.12
CA GLU A 140 9.57 5.98 0.19
C GLU A 140 8.87 6.85 1.24
N GLN A 141 7.56 7.10 1.09
CA GLN A 141 6.80 7.88 2.07
C GLN A 141 6.72 7.18 3.43
N LEU A 142 6.63 5.86 3.44
CA LEU A 142 6.67 5.08 4.68
C LEU A 142 8.03 5.23 5.38
N TYR A 143 9.12 5.14 4.63
CA TYR A 143 10.46 5.41 5.15
C TYR A 143 10.56 6.82 5.72
N ARG A 144 10.09 7.82 4.96
CA ARG A 144 10.07 9.22 5.40
C ARG A 144 9.30 9.38 6.72
N ALA A 145 8.14 8.74 6.83
CA ALA A 145 7.35 8.77 8.07
C ALA A 145 8.16 8.27 9.27
N TYR A 146 8.88 7.17 9.12
CA TYR A 146 9.71 6.63 10.20
C TYR A 146 10.91 7.53 10.52
N THR A 147 11.50 8.20 9.54
CA THR A 147 12.56 9.17 9.82
C THR A 147 12.02 10.36 10.61
N ILE A 148 10.80 10.82 10.32
CA ILE A 148 10.14 11.90 11.07
C ILE A 148 9.86 11.44 12.51
N ILE A 149 9.28 10.26 12.69
CA ILE A 149 8.97 9.70 14.02
C ILE A 149 10.23 9.61 14.88
N ASN A 150 11.37 9.25 14.29
CA ASN A 150 12.64 9.06 14.99
C ASN A 150 13.55 10.31 14.97
N HIS A 151 13.03 11.45 14.52
CA HIS A 151 13.75 12.74 14.47
C HIS A 151 15.07 12.68 13.68
N LEU A 152 15.08 11.96 12.57
CA LEU A 152 16.26 11.83 11.70
C LEU A 152 16.23 12.90 10.57
N PRO A 153 17.40 13.33 10.06
CA PRO A 153 17.49 14.45 9.13
C PRO A 153 17.25 14.04 7.66
N TYR A 154 16.19 13.35 7.35
CA TYR A 154 15.82 12.96 5.99
C TYR A 154 14.76 13.90 5.40
N HIS A 155 13.74 14.23 6.20
CA HIS A 155 12.65 15.11 5.78
C HIS A 155 12.97 16.57 6.12
N HIS A 156 12.72 17.44 5.15
CA HIS A 156 12.85 18.90 5.31
C HIS A 156 11.53 19.57 4.90
N GLU A 157 11.04 20.45 5.72
CA GLU A 157 9.89 21.32 5.43
C GLU A 157 10.29 22.77 5.31
#